data_3d08af272fbc62fe5d89c0f2997418fb
#
_entry.id   3d08af272fbc62fe5d89c0f2997418fb
#
_cell.length_a   1.000
_cell.length_b   1.000
_cell.length_c   1.000
_cell.angle_alpha   90.00
_cell.angle_beta   90.00
_cell.angle_gamma   90.00
#
_symmetry.space_group_name_H-M   'P 1'
#
loop_
_entity.id
_entity.type
_entity.pdbx_description
1 polymer ?
#
loop_
_entity_poly.entity_id
_entity_poly.type
_entity_poly.pdbx_seq_one_letter_code
_entity_poly.pdbx_strand_id
1 'polypeptide(L)'
;MSNDALRELIDYLEHISADVKRIEADGESALAEGGQTAFQACLEKKAKLLAGLAENAWVLVERLSNDEAEGVARRLEQFSMSASTALRLGSVFFMTALLYPEDHQPGAPNDLDAYVEELRQRAGI
;
A
#
# COMPACT_ATOMS: atom_id res chain seq x y z
N MET A 1 12.04 3.00 -26.21
CA MET A 1 11.42 3.41 -24.97
C MET A 1 10.73 2.27 -24.38
N SER A 2 11.20 1.89 -23.28
CA SER A 2 10.60 0.69 -22.75
C SER A 2 9.75 1.02 -21.54
N ASN A 3 8.75 0.20 -21.29
CA ASN A 3 7.96 0.25 -20.07
C ASN A 3 8.59 -0.59 -18.97
N ASP A 4 9.86 -0.98 -19.13
CA ASP A 4 10.51 -1.89 -18.19
C ASP A 4 10.56 -1.30 -16.78
N ALA A 5 10.90 -0.02 -16.67
CA ALA A 5 10.94 0.64 -15.37
C ALA A 5 9.56 0.66 -14.72
N LEU A 6 8.53 0.94 -15.50
CA LEU A 6 7.16 0.97 -14.99
C LEU A 6 6.70 -0.43 -14.60
N ARG A 7 7.05 -1.44 -15.39
CA ARG A 7 6.73 -2.84 -15.06
C ARG A 7 7.39 -3.29 -13.77
N GLU A 8 8.66 -2.92 -13.56
CA GLU A 8 9.35 -3.24 -12.31
C GLU A 8 8.66 -2.60 -11.11
N LEU A 9 8.23 -1.35 -11.26
CA LEU A 9 7.51 -0.66 -10.20
C LEU A 9 6.17 -1.36 -9.92
N ILE A 10 5.42 -1.69 -10.98
CA ILE A 10 4.15 -2.40 -10.85
C ILE A 10 4.34 -3.72 -10.10
N ASP A 11 5.35 -4.51 -10.48
CA ASP A 11 5.64 -5.78 -9.82
C ASP A 11 5.95 -5.57 -8.34
N TYR A 12 6.72 -4.55 -8.03
CA TYR A 12 7.04 -4.22 -6.64
C TYR A 12 5.78 -3.85 -5.85
N LEU A 13 4.93 -2.99 -6.41
CA LEU A 13 3.69 -2.57 -5.73
C LEU A 13 2.73 -3.74 -5.55
N GLU A 14 2.69 -4.67 -6.50
CA GLU A 14 1.88 -5.88 -6.36
C GLU A 14 2.37 -6.76 -5.22
N HIS A 15 3.69 -6.85 -5.05
CA HIS A 15 4.27 -7.58 -3.91
C HIS A 15 3.88 -6.94 -2.59
N ILE A 16 3.93 -5.60 -2.53
CA ILE A 16 3.53 -4.88 -1.32
C ILE A 16 2.04 -5.10 -1.04
N SER A 17 1.20 -5.05 -2.07
CA SER A 17 -0.23 -5.29 -1.90
C SER A 17 -0.50 -6.71 -1.37
N ALA A 18 0.21 -7.71 -1.90
CA ALA A 18 0.09 -9.08 -1.42
C ALA A 18 0.52 -9.20 0.04
N ASP A 19 1.61 -8.54 0.42
CA ASP A 19 2.10 -8.52 1.79
C ASP A 19 1.08 -7.90 2.73
N VAL A 20 0.47 -6.78 2.32
CA VAL A 20 -0.58 -6.12 3.12
C VAL A 20 -1.74 -7.08 3.36
N LYS A 21 -2.20 -7.75 2.32
CA LYS A 21 -3.33 -8.67 2.43
C LYS A 21 -3.02 -9.85 3.35
N ARG A 22 -1.79 -10.36 3.30
CA ARG A 22 -1.35 -11.44 4.17
C ARG A 22 -1.34 -10.96 5.62
N ILE A 23 -0.81 -9.77 5.87
CA ILE A 23 -0.77 -9.20 7.21
C ILE A 23 -2.18 -8.97 7.75
N GLU A 24 -3.09 -8.49 6.90
CA GLU A 24 -4.48 -8.29 7.29
C GLU A 24 -5.16 -9.61 7.64
N ALA A 25 -4.91 -10.65 6.86
CA ALA A 25 -5.46 -11.98 7.13
C ALA A 25 -4.92 -12.56 8.45
N ASP A 26 -3.62 -12.36 8.71
CA ASP A 26 -3.02 -12.78 9.98
C ASP A 26 -3.65 -12.03 11.15
N GLY A 27 -3.93 -10.75 10.97
CA GLY A 27 -4.61 -9.95 11.99
C GLY A 27 -6.01 -10.43 12.28
N GLU A 28 -6.77 -10.75 11.25
CA GLU A 28 -8.14 -11.28 11.42
C GLU A 28 -8.13 -12.61 12.15
N SER A 29 -7.17 -13.48 11.82
CA SER A 29 -7.02 -14.76 12.52
C SER A 29 -6.70 -14.55 13.99
N ALA A 30 -5.79 -13.62 14.29
CA ALA A 30 -5.42 -13.30 15.67
C ALA A 30 -6.62 -12.78 16.45
N LEU A 31 -7.41 -11.90 15.83
CA LEU A 31 -8.59 -11.33 16.47
C LEU A 31 -9.65 -12.40 16.75
N ALA A 32 -9.86 -13.31 15.82
CA ALA A 32 -10.81 -14.41 15.96
C ALA A 32 -10.44 -15.32 17.13
N GLU A 33 -9.16 -15.43 17.46
CA GLU A 33 -8.66 -16.21 18.60
C GLU A 33 -8.68 -15.41 19.90
N GLY A 34 -9.23 -14.19 19.89
CA GLY A 34 -9.31 -13.33 21.07
C GLY A 34 -8.04 -12.55 21.35
N GLY A 35 -7.10 -12.51 20.41
CA GLY A 35 -5.81 -11.85 20.59
C GLY A 35 -5.79 -10.43 20.11
N GLN A 36 -6.39 -9.49 20.87
CA GLN A 36 -6.41 -8.08 20.49
C GLN A 36 -5.02 -7.48 20.36
N THR A 37 -4.10 -7.84 21.24
CA THR A 37 -2.72 -7.35 21.17
C THR A 37 -2.03 -7.83 19.89
N ALA A 38 -2.23 -9.10 19.52
CA ALA A 38 -1.67 -9.66 18.30
C ALA A 38 -2.32 -9.03 17.07
N PHE A 39 -3.61 -8.75 17.11
CA PHE A 39 -4.32 -8.05 16.04
C PHE A 39 -3.72 -6.65 15.84
N GLN A 40 -3.56 -5.90 16.91
CA GLN A 40 -2.98 -4.56 16.83
C GLN A 40 -1.55 -4.60 16.30
N ALA A 41 -0.76 -5.57 16.71
CA ALA A 41 0.60 -5.75 16.19
C ALA A 41 0.61 -5.96 14.68
N CYS A 42 -0.35 -6.72 14.15
CA CYS A 42 -0.50 -6.91 12.70
C CYS A 42 -0.85 -5.59 12.00
N LEU A 43 -1.77 -4.81 12.57
CA LEU A 43 -2.11 -3.51 12.02
C LEU A 43 -0.91 -2.57 11.99
N GLU A 44 -0.07 -2.62 13.01
CA GLU A 44 1.15 -1.82 13.05
C GLU A 44 2.14 -2.27 11.98
N LYS A 45 2.25 -3.56 11.71
CA LYS A 45 3.07 -4.07 10.61
C LYS A 45 2.57 -3.55 9.27
N LYS A 46 1.26 -3.60 9.05
CA LYS A 46 0.63 -3.07 7.84
C LYS A 46 0.98 -1.59 7.66
N ALA A 47 0.79 -0.81 8.71
CA ALA A 47 1.03 0.63 8.65
C ALA A 47 2.51 0.94 8.45
N LYS A 48 3.42 0.20 9.09
CA LYS A 48 4.87 0.39 8.90
C LYS A 48 5.29 0.07 7.47
N LEU A 49 4.75 -0.99 6.89
CA LEU A 49 5.02 -1.36 5.52
C LEU A 49 4.62 -0.23 4.57
N LEU A 50 3.41 0.31 4.74
CA LEU A 50 2.91 1.39 3.91
C LEU A 50 3.63 2.71 4.19
N ALA A 51 4.00 2.97 5.44
CA ALA A 51 4.74 4.19 5.78
C ALA A 51 6.09 4.25 5.07
N GLY A 52 6.73 3.09 4.84
CA GLY A 52 8.00 3.02 4.13
C GLY A 52 7.88 2.91 2.62
N LEU A 53 6.67 2.87 2.08
CA LEU A 53 6.44 2.57 0.67
C LEU A 53 7.16 3.54 -0.27
N ALA A 54 6.99 4.85 -0.08
CA ALA A 54 7.57 5.86 -0.96
C ALA A 54 9.10 5.79 -0.93
N GLU A 55 9.68 5.68 0.26
CA GLU A 55 11.13 5.61 0.43
C GLU A 55 11.70 4.33 -0.19
N ASN A 56 11.07 3.21 0.08
CA ASN A 56 11.55 1.92 -0.41
C ASN A 56 11.39 1.77 -1.92
N ALA A 57 10.42 2.45 -2.51
CA ALA A 57 10.19 2.41 -3.95
C ALA A 57 11.03 3.43 -4.72
N TRP A 58 11.74 4.32 -4.04
CA TRP A 58 12.41 5.47 -4.67
C TRP A 58 13.33 5.08 -5.81
N VAL A 59 14.13 4.02 -5.65
CA VAL A 59 15.07 3.56 -6.68
C VAL A 59 14.32 3.21 -7.97
N LEU A 60 13.14 2.62 -7.85
CA LEU A 60 12.33 2.26 -9.03
C LEU A 60 11.66 3.48 -9.63
N VAL A 61 11.21 4.41 -8.79
CA VAL A 61 10.54 5.62 -9.24
C VAL A 61 11.49 6.51 -10.06
N GLU A 62 12.74 6.65 -9.62
CA GLU A 62 13.69 7.54 -10.30
C GLU A 62 14.11 7.02 -11.69
N ARG A 63 13.79 5.77 -12.02
CA ARG A 63 14.03 5.21 -13.35
C ARG A 63 12.93 5.57 -14.36
N LEU A 64 11.81 6.09 -13.87
CA LEU A 64 10.70 6.48 -14.73
C LEU A 64 11.02 7.80 -15.45
N SER A 65 10.25 8.12 -16.48
CA SER A 65 10.34 9.44 -17.10
C SER A 65 10.01 10.50 -16.06
N ASN A 66 10.50 11.72 -16.23
CA ASN A 66 10.31 12.79 -15.25
C ASN A 66 8.83 13.02 -14.92
N ASP A 67 7.99 13.03 -15.94
CA ASP A 67 6.55 13.28 -15.74
C ASP A 67 5.89 12.14 -14.94
N GLU A 68 6.21 10.91 -15.29
CA GLU A 68 5.68 9.75 -14.58
C GLU A 68 6.21 9.67 -13.16
N ALA A 69 7.52 9.91 -13.01
CA ALA A 69 8.16 9.83 -11.70
C ALA A 69 7.52 10.80 -10.71
N GLU A 70 7.23 12.02 -11.13
CA GLU A 70 6.62 13.02 -10.27
C GLU A 70 5.25 12.59 -9.76
N GLY A 71 4.40 12.11 -10.67
CA GLY A 71 3.05 11.67 -10.32
C GLY A 71 3.06 10.44 -9.40
N VAL A 72 3.94 9.48 -9.71
CA VAL A 72 4.06 8.26 -8.91
C VAL A 72 4.59 8.61 -7.52
N ALA A 73 5.66 9.41 -7.45
CA ALA A 73 6.24 9.80 -6.17
C ALA A 73 5.19 10.46 -5.28
N ARG A 74 4.39 11.37 -5.83
CA ARG A 74 3.34 12.05 -5.09
C ARG A 74 2.30 11.07 -4.54
N ARG A 75 1.88 10.12 -5.37
CA ARG A 75 0.87 9.15 -4.95
C ARG A 75 1.41 8.22 -3.85
N LEU A 76 2.63 7.73 -4.01
CA LEU A 76 3.24 6.86 -3.01
C LEU A 76 3.48 7.61 -1.69
N GLU A 77 3.84 8.90 -1.77
CA GLU A 77 3.98 9.72 -0.57
C GLU A 77 2.66 9.89 0.17
N GLN A 78 1.54 9.99 -0.56
CA GLN A 78 0.21 10.06 0.06
C GLN A 78 -0.08 8.79 0.86
N PHE A 79 0.20 7.62 0.29
CA PHE A 79 0.04 6.36 1.01
C PHE A 79 0.92 6.33 2.27
N SER A 80 2.18 6.72 2.12
CA SER A 80 3.14 6.69 3.23
C SER A 80 2.77 7.67 4.34
N MET A 81 2.30 8.86 3.98
CA MET A 81 1.90 9.87 4.97
C MET A 81 0.67 9.44 5.75
N SER A 82 -0.32 8.86 5.08
CA SER A 82 -1.51 8.35 5.77
C SER A 82 -1.14 7.27 6.78
N ALA A 83 -0.25 6.36 6.38
CA ALA A 83 0.19 5.28 7.25
C ALA A 83 1.01 5.81 8.42
N SER A 84 1.92 6.75 8.17
CA SER A 84 2.74 7.36 9.22
C SER A 84 1.87 8.09 10.25
N THR A 85 0.82 8.76 9.78
CA THR A 85 -0.11 9.46 10.67
C THR A 85 -0.86 8.47 11.54
N ALA A 86 -1.36 7.38 10.95
CA ALA A 86 -2.07 6.35 11.69
C ALA A 86 -1.17 5.72 12.77
N LEU A 87 0.10 5.46 12.45
CA LEU A 87 1.08 4.94 13.40
C LEU A 87 1.32 5.92 14.54
N ARG A 88 1.57 7.18 14.20
CA ARG A 88 1.86 8.21 15.20
C ARG A 88 0.71 8.38 16.19
N LEU A 89 -0.52 8.28 15.70
CA LEU A 89 -1.70 8.37 16.53
C LEU A 89 -1.99 7.08 17.29
N GLY A 90 -1.37 5.98 16.89
CA GLY A 90 -1.64 4.67 17.48
C GLY A 90 -3.09 4.24 17.31
N SER A 91 -3.75 4.69 16.25
CA SER A 91 -5.18 4.48 16.06
C SER A 91 -5.46 3.17 15.34
N VAL A 92 -6.05 2.22 16.04
CA VAL A 92 -6.50 0.96 15.45
C VAL A 92 -7.49 1.24 14.31
N PHE A 93 -8.40 2.19 14.52
CA PHE A 93 -9.39 2.56 13.51
C PHE A 93 -8.70 3.03 12.22
N PHE A 94 -7.77 3.97 12.33
CA PHE A 94 -7.10 4.52 11.15
C PHE A 94 -6.20 3.49 10.48
N MET A 95 -5.51 2.65 11.27
CA MET A 95 -4.66 1.60 10.69
C MET A 95 -5.49 0.56 9.93
N THR A 96 -6.66 0.22 10.47
CA THR A 96 -7.58 -0.70 9.79
C THR A 96 -8.09 -0.09 8.48
N ALA A 97 -8.36 1.21 8.50
CA ALA A 97 -8.93 1.92 7.35
C ALA A 97 -7.91 2.21 6.23
N LEU A 98 -6.62 2.06 6.50
CA LEU A 98 -5.61 2.32 5.46
C LEU A 98 -5.90 1.49 4.21
N LEU A 99 -5.90 2.14 3.05
CA LEU A 99 -6.20 1.59 1.73
C LEU A 99 -7.69 1.35 1.46
N TYR A 100 -8.57 1.64 2.43
CA TYR A 100 -10.01 1.40 2.25
C TYR A 100 -10.78 2.70 2.42
N PRO A 101 -11.35 3.24 1.33
CA PRO A 101 -12.22 4.41 1.45
C PRO A 101 -13.53 4.05 2.14
N GLU A 102 -14.24 5.07 2.63
CA GLU A 102 -15.50 4.86 3.36
C GLU A 102 -16.53 4.06 2.55
N ASP A 103 -16.55 4.23 1.25
CA ASP A 103 -17.50 3.56 0.36
C ASP A 103 -16.97 2.23 -0.18
N HIS A 104 -15.87 1.73 0.36
CA HIS A 104 -15.29 0.47 -0.11
C HIS A 104 -16.26 -0.68 0.08
N GLN A 105 -16.45 -1.45 -0.98
CA GLN A 105 -17.31 -2.63 -0.96
C GLN A 105 -16.49 -3.89 -0.75
N PRO A 106 -16.99 -4.89 0.00
CA PRO A 106 -16.28 -6.16 0.17
C PRO A 106 -15.95 -6.79 -1.19
N GLY A 107 -14.71 -7.22 -1.34
CA GLY A 107 -14.24 -7.83 -2.58
C GLY A 107 -13.77 -6.85 -3.64
N ALA A 108 -14.00 -5.57 -3.47
CA ALA A 108 -13.49 -4.56 -4.39
C ALA A 108 -11.99 -4.32 -4.15
N PRO A 109 -11.24 -3.86 -5.16
CA PRO A 109 -9.82 -3.54 -4.96
C PRO A 109 -9.65 -2.44 -3.91
N ASN A 110 -8.57 -2.54 -3.14
CA ASN A 110 -8.22 -1.47 -2.23
C ASN A 110 -7.53 -0.34 -3.02
N ASP A 111 -7.19 0.76 -2.35
CA ASP A 111 -6.59 1.93 -3.01
C ASP A 111 -5.27 1.60 -3.71
N LEU A 112 -4.45 0.74 -3.13
CA LEU A 112 -3.18 0.36 -3.75
C LEU A 112 -3.42 -0.50 -4.98
N ASP A 113 -4.33 -1.47 -4.90
CA ASP A 113 -4.70 -2.31 -6.04
C ASP A 113 -5.27 -1.46 -7.19
N ALA A 114 -6.09 -0.48 -6.86
CA ALA A 114 -6.67 0.42 -7.85
C ALA A 114 -5.58 1.25 -8.53
N TYR A 115 -4.60 1.70 -7.77
CA TYR A 115 -3.49 2.46 -8.32
C TYR A 115 -2.61 1.60 -9.23
N VAL A 116 -2.34 0.36 -8.83
CA VAL A 116 -1.60 -0.58 -9.67
C VAL A 116 -2.31 -0.80 -11.00
N GLU A 117 -3.63 -0.96 -10.98
CA GLU A 117 -4.41 -1.14 -12.21
C GLU A 117 -4.31 0.11 -13.10
N GLU A 118 -4.35 1.29 -12.51
CA GLU A 118 -4.17 2.54 -13.26
C GLU A 118 -2.81 2.56 -13.95
N LEU A 119 -1.75 2.15 -13.24
CA LEU A 119 -0.41 2.09 -13.83
C LEU A 119 -0.32 1.05 -14.94
N ARG A 120 -0.99 -0.09 -14.80
CA ARG A 120 -1.04 -1.12 -15.84
C ARG A 120 -1.67 -0.57 -17.11
N GLN A 121 -2.75 0.16 -16.97
CA GLN A 121 -3.42 0.77 -18.12
C GLN A 121 -2.52 1.77 -18.83
N ARG A 122 -1.77 2.56 -18.09
CA ARG A 122 -0.80 3.49 -18.68
C ARG A 122 0.32 2.77 -19.40
N ALA A 123 0.74 1.62 -18.88
CA ALA A 123 1.81 0.83 -19.49
C ALA A 123 1.32 -0.03 -20.66
N GLY A 124 0.01 -0.18 -20.82
CA GLY A 124 -0.55 -1.03 -21.87
C GLY A 124 -0.42 -2.51 -21.55
N ILE A 125 -0.42 -2.87 -20.29
CA ILE A 125 -0.25 -4.28 -19.87
C ILE A 125 -1.34 -4.79 -18.92
#